data_41d05d3774484306e4c6f905f96d12c2
#
_entry.id   41d05d3774484306e4c6f905f96d12c2
#
_cell.length_a   1.000
_cell.length_b   1.000
_cell.length_c   1.000
_cell.angle_alpha   90.00
_cell.angle_beta   90.00
_cell.angle_gamma   90.00
#
_symmetry.space_group_name_H-M   'P 1'
#
loop_
_entity.id
_entity.type
_entity.pdbx_description
1 polymer ?
#
loop_
_entity_poly.entity_id
_entity_poly.type
_entity_poly.pdbx_seq_one_letter_code
_entity_poly.pdbx_strand_id
1 'polypeptide(L)' 'TLNAKQVALSGMTESQQEFEEIHQFLKRHFTEVNLTKFQPVQQQLFFQFDIHLSESVQ' A
#
# COMPACT_ATOMS: atom_id res chain seq x y z
N THR A 1 -16.03 -19.75 -7.27
CA THR A 1 -16.23 -18.36 -6.95
C THR A 1 -14.92 -17.65 -6.75
N LEU A 2 -14.76 -16.59 -7.46
CA LEU A 2 -13.55 -15.82 -7.35
C LEU A 2 -13.66 -14.85 -6.22
N ASN A 3 -12.68 -14.87 -5.37
CA ASN A 3 -12.65 -13.95 -4.27
C ASN A 3 -11.49 -13.01 -4.46
N ALA A 4 -11.80 -11.79 -4.69
CA ALA A 4 -10.78 -10.77 -4.71
C ALA A 4 -10.55 -10.35 -3.27
N LYS A 5 -9.36 -10.56 -2.81
CA LYS A 5 -9.03 -10.16 -1.46
C LYS A 5 -8.48 -8.75 -1.47
N GLN A 6 -8.97 -8.00 -0.55
CA GLN A 6 -8.56 -6.63 -0.42
C GLN A 6 -7.93 -6.45 0.94
N VAL A 7 -6.71 -5.96 0.94
CA VAL A 7 -5.95 -5.80 2.17
C VAL A 7 -5.61 -4.33 2.34
N ALA A 8 -5.92 -3.80 3.50
CA ALA A 8 -5.59 -2.43 3.82
C ALA A 8 -4.32 -2.43 4.65
N LEU A 9 -3.33 -1.72 4.17
CA LEU A 9 -2.05 -1.61 4.85
C LEU A 9 -1.82 -0.17 5.22
N SER A 10 -1.60 0.09 6.49
CA SER A 10 -1.35 1.44 6.94
C SER A 10 -0.07 1.48 7.75
N GLY A 11 0.53 2.65 7.78
CA GLY A 11 1.75 2.81 8.52
C GLY A 11 2.19 4.25 8.55
N MET A 12 3.35 4.47 9.12
CA MET A 12 3.91 5.79 9.21
C MET A 12 5.39 5.73 8.89
N THR A 13 5.86 6.75 8.20
CA THR A 13 7.28 6.89 7.92
C THR A 13 7.75 8.25 8.37
N GLU A 14 9.05 8.38 8.54
CA GLU A 14 9.61 9.65 8.96
C GLU A 14 10.03 10.52 7.80
N SER A 15 10.16 9.97 6.62
CA SER A 15 10.57 10.73 5.47
C SER A 15 9.83 10.25 4.25
N GLN A 16 9.78 11.12 3.26
CA GLN A 16 9.15 10.77 2.01
C GLN A 16 9.93 9.68 1.28
N GLN A 17 11.23 9.67 1.47
CA GLN A 17 12.04 8.67 0.81
C GLN A 17 11.67 7.28 1.31
N GLU A 18 11.47 7.12 2.60
CA GLU A 18 11.03 5.85 3.12
C GLU A 18 9.68 5.45 2.58
N PHE A 19 8.79 6.43 2.46
CA PHE A 19 7.48 6.14 1.90
C PHE A 19 7.59 5.63 0.47
N GLU A 20 8.44 6.26 -0.32
CA GLU A 20 8.57 5.85 -1.70
C GLU A 20 9.18 4.46 -1.82
N GLU A 21 10.10 4.14 -0.93
CA GLU A 21 10.68 2.81 -0.95
C GLU A 21 9.64 1.75 -0.65
N ILE A 22 8.78 2.02 0.33
CA ILE A 22 7.72 1.09 0.66
C ILE A 22 6.75 0.98 -0.52
N HIS A 23 6.42 2.11 -1.12
CA HIS A 23 5.48 2.12 -2.23
C HIS A 23 6.01 1.27 -3.39
N GLN A 24 7.29 1.46 -3.71
CA GLN A 24 7.86 0.69 -4.81
C GLN A 24 7.97 -0.78 -4.47
N PHE A 25 8.28 -1.08 -3.21
CA PHE A 25 8.33 -2.47 -2.80
C PHE A 25 6.97 -3.14 -3.00
N LEU A 26 5.92 -2.45 -2.61
CA LEU A 26 4.59 -3.02 -2.76
C LEU A 26 4.20 -3.17 -4.23
N LYS A 27 4.56 -2.19 -5.04
CA LYS A 27 4.21 -2.27 -6.46
C LYS A 27 4.96 -3.39 -7.16
N ARG A 28 6.10 -3.78 -6.63
CA ARG A 28 6.84 -4.88 -7.20
C ARG A 28 6.20 -6.21 -6.89
N HIS A 29 5.66 -6.33 -5.68
CA HIS A 29 5.18 -7.62 -5.21
C HIS A 29 3.69 -7.81 -5.41
N PHE A 30 2.97 -6.75 -5.67
CA PHE A 30 1.53 -6.83 -5.84
C PHE A 30 1.12 -6.18 -7.14
N THR A 31 0.04 -6.70 -7.71
CA THR A 31 -0.38 -6.21 -9.00
C THR A 31 -1.06 -4.86 -8.91
N GLU A 32 -1.88 -4.69 -7.89
CA GLU A 32 -2.62 -3.44 -7.73
C GLU A 32 -2.40 -2.91 -6.34
N VAL A 33 -1.82 -1.74 -6.29
CA VAL A 33 -1.57 -1.06 -5.03
C VAL A 33 -2.07 0.36 -5.18
N ASN A 34 -3.04 0.74 -4.37
CA ASN A 34 -3.64 2.05 -4.43
C ASN A 34 -3.42 2.80 -3.14
N LEU A 35 -2.97 4.02 -3.28
CA LEU A 35 -2.79 4.88 -2.11
C LEU A 35 -4.12 5.53 -1.80
N THR A 36 -4.72 5.16 -0.70
CA THR A 36 -6.02 5.68 -0.34
C THR A 36 -5.94 6.86 0.62
N LYS A 37 -4.86 6.95 1.37
CA LYS A 37 -4.72 8.05 2.30
C LYS A 37 -3.24 8.36 2.47
N PHE A 38 -2.91 9.64 2.46
CA PHE A 38 -1.55 10.08 2.65
C PHE A 38 -1.59 11.48 3.21
N GLN A 39 -1.14 11.63 4.44
CA GLN A 39 -1.17 12.93 5.07
C GLN A 39 -0.08 13.01 6.10
N PRO A 40 0.48 14.18 6.28
CA PRO A 40 1.48 14.37 7.33
C PRO A 40 0.80 14.46 8.68
N VAL A 41 1.39 13.81 9.65
CA VAL A 41 0.91 13.85 11.02
C VAL A 41 2.09 14.19 11.90
N GLN A 42 2.09 15.40 12.42
CA GLN A 42 3.22 15.90 13.21
C GLN A 42 4.49 15.85 12.38
N GLN A 43 5.46 15.05 12.77
CA GLN A 43 6.69 14.95 12.01
C GLN A 43 6.80 13.66 11.23
N GLN A 44 5.68 13.00 11.02
CA GLN A 44 5.66 11.72 10.33
C GLN A 44 4.67 11.77 9.20
N LEU A 45 4.81 10.82 8.31
CA LEU A 45 3.91 10.70 7.17
C LEU A 45 3.06 9.46 7.36
N PHE A 46 1.77 9.67 7.44
CA PHE A 46 0.82 8.58 7.56
C PHE A 46 0.32 8.19 6.20
N PHE A 47 0.31 6.90 5.92
CA PHE A 47 -0.17 6.42 4.63
C PHE A 47 -1.05 5.21 4.82
N GLN A 48 -1.89 5.01 3.85
CA GLN A 48 -2.73 3.82 3.83
C GLN A 48 -2.86 3.35 2.39
N PHE A 49 -2.54 2.10 2.17
CA PHE A 49 -2.62 1.48 0.86
C PHE A 49 -3.75 0.47 0.84
N ASP A 50 -4.36 0.37 -0.32
CA ASP A 50 -5.37 -0.63 -0.56
C ASP A 50 -4.81 -1.57 -1.60
N ILE A 51 -4.55 -2.80 -1.20
CA ILE A 51 -3.90 -3.77 -2.05
C ILE A 51 -4.90 -4.82 -2.46
N HIS A 52 -5.03 -5.00 -3.75
CA HIS A 52 -5.91 -6.01 -4.28
C HIS A 52 -5.10 -7.24 -4.62
N LEU A 53 -5.44 -8.32 -3.97
CA LEU A 53 -4.83 -9.60 -4.26
C LEU A 53 -5.79 -10.36 -5.13
N SER A 54 -5.42 -10.49 -6.37
CA SER A 54 -6.26 -11.26 -7.25
C SER A 54 -5.62 -12.62 -7.40
N GLU A 55 -6.35 -13.61 -6.97
CA GLU A 55 -5.91 -14.97 -7.15
C GLU A 55 -6.32 -15.41 -8.49
N SER A 56 -5.34 -15.62 -9.28
CA SER A 56 -5.65 -16.11 -10.59
C SER A 56 -5.74 -17.61 -10.51
N VAL A 57 -6.88 -18.09 -10.82
CA VAL A 57 -7.11 -19.51 -10.81
C VAL A 57 -6.95 -20.04 -12.21
N GLN A 58 -6.12 -21.01 -12.33
CA GLN A 58 -5.85 -21.58 -13.65
C GLN A 58 -6.71 -22.76 -13.89
#